data_a28b9e4d2267177fe133c6f5f45a4762
#
_entry.id   a28b9e4d2267177fe133c6f5f45a4762
#
_cell.length_a   1.000
_cell.length_b   1.000
_cell.length_c   1.000
_cell.angle_alpha   90.00
_cell.angle_beta   90.00
_cell.angle_gamma   90.00
#
_symmetry.space_group_name_H-M   'P 1'
#
loop_
_entity.id
_entity.type
_entity.pdbx_description
1 polymer ?
#
loop_
_entity_poly.entity_id
_entity_poly.type
_entity_poly.pdbx_seq_one_letter_code
_entity_poly.pdbx_strand_id
1 'polypeptide(L)'
;AAYLERAATLDMDDYPRWGYETLDEMRAELARFFGCGKDELALLQPYRSKLPPEVFTETWKPPVADGPEGLRKNLQQAKSLLESAGWKVRDGVLQNQEGQKLEFEILLAQKGFGRIVEPFVQNLSKLGIKAGYRLVDVALYQRRADTRDFDMIVNAIGQSQSPGNEQTGFWHSSAADQEGSNNLIGIKDPVVDALVDKVVYAPDRASLITATHALDRVLLHGEYMVPNWYTPIHRIAYKSSLAYPGKLPLYYAAEPWMIRTWWIKK
;
A
#
# COMPACT_ATOMS: atom_id res chain seq x y z
N ALA A 1 -9.95 15.73 6.86
CA ALA A 1 -10.24 16.97 7.61
C ALA A 1 -10.75 16.62 9.01
N ALA A 2 -11.88 15.91 9.17
CA ALA A 2 -12.44 15.56 10.49
C ALA A 2 -11.47 14.74 11.39
N TYR A 3 -10.71 13.83 10.81
CA TYR A 3 -9.67 13.07 11.53
C TYR A 3 -8.55 13.98 12.04
N LEU A 4 -8.13 14.95 11.24
CA LEU A 4 -7.07 15.89 11.58
C LEU A 4 -7.52 16.93 12.62
N GLU A 5 -8.77 17.36 12.57
CA GLU A 5 -9.37 18.21 13.59
C GLU A 5 -9.48 17.49 14.95
N ARG A 6 -9.88 16.21 14.93
CA ARG A 6 -9.99 15.39 16.13
C ARG A 6 -8.61 15.03 16.71
N ALA A 7 -7.63 14.70 15.88
CA ALA A 7 -6.25 14.46 16.32
C ALA A 7 -5.60 15.71 16.94
N ALA A 8 -5.98 16.91 16.51
CA ALA A 8 -5.50 18.17 17.06
C ALA A 8 -6.09 18.51 18.43
N THR A 9 -7.21 17.89 18.82
CA THR A 9 -7.93 18.13 20.09
C THR A 9 -7.72 17.05 21.16
N LEU A 10 -7.01 15.95 20.82
CA LEU A 10 -6.78 14.83 21.73
C LEU A 10 -5.57 15.08 22.62
N ASP A 11 -5.77 14.85 23.92
CA ASP A 11 -4.68 14.86 24.90
C ASP A 11 -3.76 13.65 24.66
N MET A 12 -2.46 13.85 24.74
CA MET A 12 -1.46 12.78 24.53
C MET A 12 -1.58 11.65 25.58
N ASP A 13 -2.16 11.92 26.74
CA ASP A 13 -2.39 10.93 27.78
C ASP A 13 -3.55 9.95 27.43
N ASP A 14 -4.44 10.33 26.52
CA ASP A 14 -5.51 9.48 25.99
C ASP A 14 -5.08 8.64 24.78
N TYR A 15 -3.85 8.82 24.31
CA TYR A 15 -3.33 8.16 23.11
C TYR A 15 -3.39 6.62 23.12
N PRO A 16 -3.10 5.91 24.24
CA PRO A 16 -3.24 4.45 24.27
C PRO A 16 -4.71 3.98 24.18
N ARG A 17 -5.65 4.72 24.79
CA ARG A 17 -7.09 4.46 24.67
C ARG A 17 -7.61 4.76 23.28
N TRP A 18 -7.19 5.89 22.73
CA TRP A 18 -7.56 6.30 21.39
C TRP A 18 -7.11 5.30 20.32
N GLY A 19 -5.94 4.71 20.45
CA GLY A 19 -5.43 3.68 19.54
C GLY A 19 -6.28 2.39 19.52
N TYR A 20 -7.03 2.09 20.57
CA TYR A 20 -7.86 0.88 20.69
C TYR A 20 -9.36 1.13 20.43
N GLU A 21 -9.92 2.21 20.96
CA GLU A 21 -11.35 2.52 20.83
C GLU A 21 -11.70 3.09 19.45
N THR A 22 -10.74 3.74 18.79
CA THR A 22 -10.95 4.38 17.48
C THR A 22 -10.54 3.53 16.29
N LEU A 23 -9.98 2.33 16.47
CA LEU A 23 -9.64 1.48 15.32
C LEU A 23 -10.89 1.14 14.48
N ASP A 24 -12.01 0.86 15.10
CA ASP A 24 -13.27 0.59 14.41
C ASP A 24 -13.97 1.88 13.94
N GLU A 25 -13.88 2.96 14.70
CA GLU A 25 -14.29 4.30 14.26
C GLU A 25 -13.38 4.82 13.16
N MET A 26 -12.07 4.63 13.26
CA MET A 26 -11.11 4.97 12.22
C MET A 26 -11.32 4.12 10.97
N ARG A 27 -11.65 2.84 11.11
CA ARG A 27 -12.08 1.97 10.00
C ARG A 27 -13.40 2.45 9.39
N ALA A 28 -14.35 2.89 10.22
CA ALA A 28 -15.63 3.43 9.76
C ALA A 28 -15.48 4.83 9.14
N GLU A 29 -14.59 5.67 9.66
CA GLU A 29 -14.25 6.97 9.05
C GLU A 29 -13.36 6.79 7.81
N LEU A 30 -12.41 5.87 7.81
CA LEU A 30 -11.69 5.47 6.61
C LEU A 30 -12.67 4.90 5.57
N ALA A 31 -13.64 4.08 5.97
CA ALA A 31 -14.70 3.61 5.07
C ALA A 31 -15.63 4.74 4.60
N ARG A 32 -15.81 5.81 5.36
CA ARG A 32 -16.48 7.04 4.90
C ARG A 32 -15.57 7.92 4.05
N PHE A 33 -14.30 7.96 4.35
CA PHE A 33 -13.30 8.76 3.66
C PHE A 33 -12.90 8.12 2.32
N PHE A 34 -12.81 6.78 2.28
CA PHE A 34 -12.62 5.96 1.09
C PHE A 34 -13.98 5.46 0.51
N GLY A 35 -15.08 5.80 1.17
CA GLY A 35 -16.42 5.61 0.61
C GLY A 35 -16.58 6.47 -0.64
N CYS A 36 -17.35 5.96 -1.60
CA CYS A 36 -17.59 6.60 -2.91
C CYS A 36 -18.03 8.06 -2.76
N GLY A 37 -17.07 8.97 -2.63
CA GLY A 37 -17.34 10.42 -2.68
C GLY A 37 -17.96 10.79 -4.03
N LYS A 38 -19.00 11.62 -4.03
CA LYS A 38 -19.67 12.03 -5.27
C LYS A 38 -18.70 12.66 -6.27
N ASP A 39 -17.77 13.47 -5.78
CA ASP A 39 -16.79 14.18 -6.61
C ASP A 39 -15.74 13.23 -7.19
N GLU A 40 -15.30 12.27 -6.41
CA GLU A 40 -14.39 11.19 -6.83
C GLU A 40 -15.02 10.34 -7.93
N LEU A 41 -16.27 9.88 -7.71
CA LEU A 41 -16.99 9.10 -8.72
C LEU A 41 -17.27 9.91 -9.98
N ALA A 42 -17.59 11.19 -9.85
CA ALA A 42 -17.77 12.09 -11.00
C ALA A 42 -16.48 12.19 -11.82
N LEU A 43 -15.33 12.28 -11.14
CA LEU A 43 -14.00 12.30 -11.78
C LEU A 43 -13.71 11.00 -12.52
N LEU A 44 -14.19 9.85 -12.04
CA LEU A 44 -13.97 8.53 -12.63
C LEU A 44 -14.98 8.18 -13.74
N GLN A 45 -16.14 8.84 -13.80
CA GLN A 45 -17.19 8.53 -14.78
C GLN A 45 -16.71 8.46 -16.25
N PRO A 46 -15.83 9.36 -16.74
CA PRO A 46 -15.32 9.28 -18.13
C PRO A 46 -14.57 7.97 -18.43
N TYR A 47 -14.12 7.28 -17.41
CA TYR A 47 -13.32 6.04 -17.52
C TYR A 47 -14.12 4.78 -17.20
N ARG A 48 -15.45 4.89 -17.03
CA ARG A 48 -16.30 3.78 -16.58
C ARG A 48 -16.19 2.51 -17.42
N SER A 49 -16.00 2.63 -18.71
CA SER A 49 -15.84 1.47 -19.62
C SER A 49 -14.45 0.82 -19.56
N LYS A 50 -13.49 1.45 -18.89
CA LYS A 50 -12.10 0.99 -18.79
C LYS A 50 -11.76 0.48 -17.38
N LEU A 51 -12.63 0.68 -16.42
CA LEU A 51 -12.43 0.31 -15.02
C LEU A 51 -13.40 -0.81 -14.61
N PRO A 52 -12.98 -1.68 -13.68
CA PRO A 52 -13.87 -2.68 -13.09
C PRO A 52 -15.11 -2.03 -12.45
N PRO A 53 -16.30 -2.65 -12.55
CA PRO A 53 -17.54 -2.10 -11.95
C PRO A 53 -17.40 -1.83 -10.45
N GLU A 54 -16.63 -2.62 -9.74
CA GLU A 54 -16.38 -2.56 -8.30
C GLU A 54 -15.77 -1.21 -7.89
N VAL A 55 -14.98 -0.59 -8.75
CA VAL A 55 -14.44 0.77 -8.57
C VAL A 55 -15.55 1.78 -8.29
N PHE A 56 -16.75 1.58 -8.81
CA PHE A 56 -17.88 2.51 -8.70
C PHE A 56 -18.89 2.14 -7.61
N THR A 57 -18.84 0.91 -7.13
CA THR A 57 -19.88 0.35 -6.25
C THR A 57 -19.35 -0.05 -4.88
N GLU A 58 -18.07 -0.33 -4.76
CA GLU A 58 -17.49 -0.90 -3.55
C GLU A 58 -16.30 -0.07 -3.05
N THR A 59 -16.15 -0.04 -1.73
CA THR A 59 -14.90 0.39 -1.12
C THR A 59 -13.97 -0.81 -1.05
N TRP A 60 -12.80 -0.70 -1.63
CA TRP A 60 -11.80 -1.75 -1.54
C TRP A 60 -11.44 -2.03 -0.07
N LYS A 61 -11.37 -3.30 0.29
CA LYS A 61 -10.98 -3.74 1.63
C LYS A 61 -10.05 -4.95 1.52
N PRO A 62 -8.94 -4.96 2.26
CA PRO A 62 -8.10 -6.15 2.30
C PRO A 62 -8.88 -7.33 2.88
N PRO A 63 -8.67 -8.56 2.37
CA PRO A 63 -9.24 -9.75 2.97
C PRO A 63 -8.81 -9.88 4.43
N VAL A 64 -9.76 -10.11 5.32
CA VAL A 64 -9.52 -10.31 6.75
C VAL A 64 -9.60 -11.79 7.07
N ALA A 65 -8.63 -12.30 7.84
CA ALA A 65 -8.63 -13.68 8.33
C ALA A 65 -8.79 -13.68 9.86
N ASP A 66 -10.03 -13.78 10.32
CA ASP A 66 -10.33 -13.92 11.75
C ASP A 66 -10.17 -15.40 12.15
N GLY A 67 -8.96 -15.73 12.60
CA GLY A 67 -8.60 -17.08 13.00
C GLY A 67 -8.53 -18.10 11.84
N PRO A 68 -8.46 -19.40 12.16
CA PRO A 68 -8.28 -20.47 11.17
C PRO A 68 -9.42 -20.57 10.15
N GLU A 69 -10.65 -20.33 10.55
CA GLU A 69 -11.82 -20.39 9.67
C GLU A 69 -11.84 -19.25 8.65
N GLY A 70 -11.44 -18.02 9.07
CA GLY A 70 -11.30 -16.89 8.15
C GLY A 70 -10.24 -17.15 7.09
N LEU A 71 -9.08 -17.67 7.48
CA LEU A 71 -8.04 -18.06 6.53
C LEU A 71 -8.52 -19.14 5.55
N ARG A 72 -9.24 -20.14 6.04
CA ARG A 72 -9.80 -21.21 5.20
C ARG A 72 -10.76 -20.64 4.15
N LYS A 73 -11.65 -19.74 4.56
CA LYS A 73 -12.59 -19.07 3.66
C LYS A 73 -11.85 -18.27 2.58
N ASN A 74 -10.84 -17.49 2.97
CA ASN A 74 -10.03 -16.71 2.02
C ASN A 74 -9.29 -17.61 1.03
N LEU A 75 -8.73 -18.73 1.48
CA LEU A 75 -8.07 -19.70 0.59
C LEU A 75 -9.06 -20.36 -0.37
N GLN A 76 -10.28 -20.67 0.07
CA GLN A 76 -11.35 -21.20 -0.81
C GLN A 76 -11.74 -20.17 -1.88
N GLN A 77 -11.87 -18.90 -1.51
CA GLN A 77 -12.15 -17.82 -2.46
C GLN A 77 -11.01 -17.66 -3.46
N ALA A 78 -9.77 -17.64 -2.99
CA ALA A 78 -8.58 -17.56 -3.85
C ALA A 78 -8.54 -18.73 -4.85
N LYS A 79 -8.83 -19.95 -4.38
CA LYS A 79 -8.93 -21.12 -5.25
C LYS A 79 -9.99 -20.94 -6.34
N SER A 80 -11.18 -20.47 -5.96
CA SER A 80 -12.27 -20.23 -6.91
C SER A 80 -11.89 -19.18 -7.97
N LEU A 81 -11.21 -18.09 -7.57
CA LEU A 81 -10.73 -17.07 -8.49
C LEU A 81 -9.68 -17.64 -9.46
N LEU A 82 -8.72 -18.43 -8.96
CA LEU A 82 -7.73 -19.09 -9.79
C LEU A 82 -8.37 -20.06 -10.80
N GLU A 83 -9.35 -20.85 -10.36
CA GLU A 83 -10.09 -21.75 -11.25
C GLU A 83 -10.87 -21.00 -12.33
N SER A 84 -11.49 -19.87 -11.97
CA SER A 84 -12.19 -18.99 -12.91
C SER A 84 -11.24 -18.36 -13.93
N ALA A 85 -9.99 -18.10 -13.53
CA ALA A 85 -8.92 -17.61 -14.39
C ALA A 85 -8.25 -18.73 -15.23
N GLY A 86 -8.74 -19.96 -15.17
CA GLY A 86 -8.24 -21.09 -15.97
C GLY A 86 -7.12 -21.89 -15.32
N TRP A 87 -6.74 -21.58 -14.08
CA TRP A 87 -5.72 -22.29 -13.34
C TRP A 87 -6.32 -23.48 -12.56
N LYS A 88 -5.68 -24.64 -12.63
CA LYS A 88 -6.10 -25.87 -11.93
C LYS A 88 -4.91 -26.59 -11.31
N VAL A 89 -5.13 -27.19 -10.14
CA VAL A 89 -4.12 -28.05 -9.51
C VAL A 89 -4.06 -29.38 -10.25
N ARG A 90 -2.86 -29.71 -10.76
CA ARG A 90 -2.52 -31.00 -11.37
C ARG A 90 -1.25 -31.52 -10.72
N ASP A 91 -1.27 -32.74 -10.25
CA ASP A 91 -0.13 -33.37 -9.54
C ASP A 91 0.42 -32.50 -8.37
N GLY A 92 -0.49 -31.86 -7.63
CA GLY A 92 -0.14 -31.00 -6.49
C GLY A 92 0.38 -29.61 -6.85
N VAL A 93 0.45 -29.24 -8.14
CA VAL A 93 0.95 -27.93 -8.62
C VAL A 93 -0.12 -27.23 -9.43
N LEU A 94 -0.29 -25.92 -9.18
CA LEU A 94 -1.20 -25.08 -9.93
C LEU A 94 -0.67 -24.82 -11.33
N GLN A 95 -1.47 -25.12 -12.35
CA GLN A 95 -1.09 -25.01 -13.76
C GLN A 95 -2.24 -24.40 -14.58
N ASN A 96 -1.88 -23.66 -15.61
CA ASN A 96 -2.82 -23.14 -16.61
C ASN A 96 -3.19 -24.24 -17.65
N GLN A 97 -3.92 -23.85 -18.69
CA GLN A 97 -4.36 -24.78 -19.74
C GLN A 97 -3.19 -25.30 -20.59
N GLU A 98 -2.14 -24.51 -20.74
CA GLU A 98 -0.91 -24.85 -21.47
C GLU A 98 0.07 -25.70 -20.64
N GLY A 99 -0.27 -26.01 -19.39
CA GLY A 99 0.59 -26.78 -18.46
C GLY A 99 1.71 -25.95 -17.81
N GLN A 100 1.68 -24.63 -17.96
CA GLN A 100 2.63 -23.74 -17.28
C GLN A 100 2.30 -23.70 -15.80
N LYS A 101 3.31 -23.82 -14.96
CA LYS A 101 3.17 -23.79 -13.49
C LYS A 101 3.14 -22.36 -13.00
N LEU A 102 2.32 -22.08 -11.97
CA LEU A 102 2.39 -20.82 -11.25
C LEU A 102 3.49 -20.90 -10.20
N GLU A 103 4.65 -20.40 -10.56
CA GLU A 103 5.82 -20.36 -9.68
C GLU A 103 6.51 -19.00 -9.76
N PHE A 104 6.98 -18.50 -8.61
CA PHE A 104 7.66 -17.21 -8.52
C PHE A 104 8.52 -17.10 -7.26
N GLU A 105 9.44 -16.12 -7.27
CA GLU A 105 10.36 -15.84 -6.18
C GLU A 105 10.14 -14.42 -5.61
N ILE A 106 10.12 -14.30 -4.29
CA ILE A 106 10.02 -13.02 -3.58
C ILE A 106 11.43 -12.54 -3.23
N LEU A 107 11.84 -11.41 -3.77
CA LEU A 107 13.15 -10.83 -3.52
C LEU A 107 13.16 -10.05 -2.20
N LEU A 108 14.14 -10.32 -1.34
CA LEU A 108 14.30 -9.69 -0.03
C LEU A 108 15.73 -9.14 0.14
N ALA A 109 15.84 -7.94 0.76
CA ALA A 109 17.13 -7.37 1.20
C ALA A 109 17.38 -7.54 2.71
N GLN A 110 16.35 -7.81 3.49
CA GLN A 110 16.43 -7.84 4.96
C GLN A 110 16.02 -9.19 5.50
N LYS A 111 16.91 -9.86 6.25
CA LYS A 111 16.65 -11.16 6.86
C LYS A 111 15.38 -11.21 7.72
N GLY A 112 15.06 -10.09 8.40
CA GLY A 112 13.88 -10.00 9.26
C GLY A 112 12.55 -10.20 8.53
N PHE A 113 12.48 -9.95 7.21
CA PHE A 113 11.27 -10.16 6.41
C PHE A 113 10.98 -11.64 6.13
N GLY A 114 11.95 -12.52 6.23
CA GLY A 114 11.73 -13.97 6.05
C GLY A 114 10.60 -14.50 6.94
N ARG A 115 10.56 -14.09 8.21
CA ARG A 115 9.51 -14.50 9.17
C ARG A 115 8.09 -14.03 8.78
N ILE A 116 7.98 -13.01 7.92
CA ILE A 116 6.70 -12.45 7.44
C ILE A 116 6.29 -13.14 6.14
N VAL A 117 7.27 -13.35 5.25
CA VAL A 117 7.04 -13.96 3.94
C VAL A 117 6.80 -15.46 4.05
N GLU A 118 7.44 -16.15 4.99
CA GLU A 118 7.30 -17.60 5.16
C GLU A 118 5.86 -18.09 5.34
N PRO A 119 5.04 -17.52 6.24
CA PRO A 119 3.63 -17.89 6.36
C PRO A 119 2.82 -17.62 5.09
N PHE A 120 3.16 -16.57 4.34
CA PHE A 120 2.54 -16.26 3.05
C PHE A 120 2.86 -17.35 2.01
N VAL A 121 4.12 -17.71 1.86
CA VAL A 121 4.57 -18.81 0.98
C VAL A 121 3.87 -20.12 1.35
N GLN A 122 3.77 -20.45 2.64
CA GLN A 122 3.05 -21.63 3.11
C GLN A 122 1.55 -21.60 2.77
N ASN A 123 0.92 -20.44 2.79
CA ASN A 123 -0.48 -20.31 2.37
C ASN A 123 -0.64 -20.46 0.85
N LEU A 124 0.29 -19.93 0.07
CA LEU A 124 0.32 -20.11 -1.39
C LEU A 124 0.50 -21.59 -1.77
N SER A 125 1.32 -22.33 -1.04
CA SER A 125 1.50 -23.76 -1.30
C SER A 125 0.23 -24.58 -1.12
N LYS A 126 -0.69 -24.17 -0.22
CA LYS A 126 -2.02 -24.80 -0.05
C LYS A 126 -2.91 -24.66 -1.30
N LEU A 127 -2.61 -23.68 -2.14
CA LEU A 127 -3.27 -23.45 -3.44
C LEU A 127 -2.55 -24.14 -4.60
N GLY A 128 -1.45 -24.85 -4.32
CA GLY A 128 -0.62 -25.45 -5.34
C GLY A 128 0.35 -24.48 -6.02
N ILE A 129 0.46 -23.25 -5.53
CA ILE A 129 1.41 -22.24 -6.04
C ILE A 129 2.79 -22.54 -5.48
N LYS A 130 3.79 -22.59 -6.34
CA LYS A 130 5.18 -22.81 -5.97
C LYS A 130 5.88 -21.46 -5.79
N ALA A 131 5.73 -20.88 -4.62
CA ALA A 131 6.41 -19.63 -4.26
C ALA A 131 7.61 -19.90 -3.35
N GLY A 132 8.63 -19.05 -3.46
CA GLY A 132 9.79 -19.04 -2.58
C GLY A 132 10.25 -17.63 -2.30
N TYR A 133 11.30 -17.46 -1.51
CA TYR A 133 11.94 -16.17 -1.36
C TYR A 133 13.45 -16.28 -1.38
N ARG A 134 14.10 -15.23 -1.86
CA ARG A 134 15.56 -15.12 -1.92
C ARG A 134 16.03 -13.88 -1.18
N LEU A 135 16.90 -14.09 -0.21
CA LEU A 135 17.60 -13.01 0.48
C LEU A 135 18.89 -12.69 -0.27
N VAL A 136 19.05 -11.42 -0.64
CA VAL A 136 20.27 -10.91 -1.27
C VAL A 136 20.82 -9.73 -0.47
N ASP A 137 22.03 -9.29 -0.76
CA ASP A 137 22.56 -8.05 -0.20
C ASP A 137 21.84 -6.82 -0.78
N VAL A 138 21.97 -5.68 -0.10
CA VAL A 138 21.26 -4.44 -0.47
C VAL A 138 21.65 -3.93 -1.85
N ALA A 139 22.91 -4.08 -2.26
CA ALA A 139 23.38 -3.60 -3.55
C ALA A 139 22.78 -4.42 -4.70
N LEU A 140 22.76 -5.74 -4.56
CA LEU A 140 22.14 -6.62 -5.53
C LEU A 140 20.60 -6.43 -5.56
N TYR A 141 19.99 -6.25 -4.37
CA TYR A 141 18.56 -5.95 -4.29
C TYR A 141 18.22 -4.68 -5.07
N GLN A 142 18.96 -3.59 -4.84
CA GLN A 142 18.73 -2.31 -5.52
C GLN A 142 18.92 -2.46 -7.03
N ARG A 143 19.99 -3.11 -7.47
CA ARG A 143 20.25 -3.33 -8.89
C ARG A 143 19.12 -4.12 -9.55
N ARG A 144 18.64 -5.19 -8.93
CA ARG A 144 17.53 -5.98 -9.46
C ARG A 144 16.21 -5.20 -9.44
N ALA A 145 15.98 -4.35 -8.44
CA ALA A 145 14.84 -3.44 -8.42
C ALA A 145 14.92 -2.43 -9.55
N ASP A 146 16.07 -1.78 -9.76
CA ASP A 146 16.28 -0.78 -10.81
C ASP A 146 16.03 -1.36 -12.21
N THR A 147 16.48 -2.59 -12.45
CA THR A 147 16.29 -3.31 -13.73
C THR A 147 15.01 -4.11 -13.82
N ARG A 148 14.19 -4.13 -12.76
CA ARG A 148 12.96 -4.95 -12.62
C ARG A 148 13.19 -6.44 -12.81
N ASP A 149 14.38 -6.94 -12.45
CA ASP A 149 14.74 -8.36 -12.48
C ASP A 149 14.22 -9.08 -11.21
N PHE A 150 12.91 -9.17 -11.08
CA PHE A 150 12.23 -9.87 -9.98
C PHE A 150 10.79 -10.26 -10.38
N ASP A 151 10.27 -11.31 -9.76
CA ASP A 151 8.84 -11.66 -9.89
C ASP A 151 8.01 -10.88 -8.87
N MET A 152 8.45 -10.88 -7.60
CA MET A 152 7.84 -10.12 -6.50
C MET A 152 8.93 -9.53 -5.61
N ILE A 153 8.69 -8.34 -5.09
CA ILE A 153 9.64 -7.61 -4.25
C ILE A 153 8.93 -7.03 -3.03
N VAL A 154 9.62 -6.95 -1.89
CA VAL A 154 9.11 -6.26 -0.70
C VAL A 154 9.62 -4.83 -0.70
N ASN A 155 8.73 -3.87 -0.81
CA ASN A 155 9.07 -2.46 -0.88
C ASN A 155 8.23 -1.61 0.09
N ALA A 156 8.69 -0.40 0.36
CA ALA A 156 7.96 0.63 1.11
C ALA A 156 7.78 1.86 0.23
N ILE A 157 6.53 2.25 -0.01
CA ILE A 157 6.19 3.42 -0.80
C ILE A 157 5.90 4.57 0.17
N GLY A 158 6.84 5.52 0.26
CA GLY A 158 6.67 6.74 1.04
C GLY A 158 5.78 7.74 0.31
N GLN A 159 4.83 8.34 1.02
CA GLN A 159 3.94 9.36 0.47
C GLN A 159 3.99 10.63 1.31
N SER A 160 3.87 11.78 0.67
CA SER A 160 3.74 13.07 1.34
C SER A 160 2.29 13.41 1.65
N GLN A 161 2.09 14.40 2.55
CA GLN A 161 0.75 14.96 2.82
C GLN A 161 0.23 15.87 1.69
N SER A 162 1.07 16.16 0.72
CA SER A 162 0.74 16.94 -0.47
C SER A 162 1.39 16.25 -1.67
N PRO A 163 0.78 15.17 -2.17
CA PRO A 163 1.28 14.48 -3.34
C PRO A 163 1.34 15.41 -4.55
N GLY A 164 2.34 15.23 -5.39
CA GLY A 164 2.61 16.09 -6.53
C GLY A 164 3.40 15.36 -7.64
N ASN A 165 4.46 15.98 -8.15
CA ASN A 165 5.25 15.47 -9.26
C ASN A 165 5.84 14.07 -9.05
N GLU A 166 6.09 13.67 -7.79
CA GLU A 166 6.59 12.34 -7.46
C GLU A 166 5.64 11.22 -7.89
N GLN A 167 4.33 11.51 -7.99
CA GLN A 167 3.33 10.53 -8.44
C GLN A 167 3.58 10.06 -9.87
N THR A 168 4.14 10.92 -10.71
CA THR A 168 4.57 10.54 -12.07
C THR A 168 5.62 9.43 -12.01
N GLY A 169 6.60 9.54 -11.11
CA GLY A 169 7.64 8.53 -10.93
C GLY A 169 7.14 7.21 -10.38
N PHE A 170 6.05 7.20 -9.60
CA PHE A 170 5.49 5.99 -9.00
C PHE A 170 4.51 5.24 -9.90
N TRP A 171 3.64 5.95 -10.63
CA TRP A 171 2.46 5.34 -11.23
C TRP A 171 2.29 5.59 -12.72
N HIS A 172 2.88 6.65 -13.28
CA HIS A 172 2.64 7.02 -14.68
C HIS A 172 3.38 6.10 -15.66
N SER A 173 2.75 5.79 -16.78
CA SER A 173 3.29 4.92 -17.83
C SER A 173 4.65 5.37 -18.37
N SER A 174 4.93 6.67 -18.39
CA SER A 174 6.23 7.20 -18.83
C SER A 174 7.41 6.74 -17.97
N ALA A 175 7.16 6.37 -16.70
CA ALA A 175 8.18 5.85 -15.79
C ALA A 175 8.30 4.32 -15.83
N ALA A 176 7.36 3.63 -16.47
CA ALA A 176 7.26 2.18 -16.42
C ALA A 176 8.48 1.45 -17.00
N ASP A 177 9.09 1.96 -18.05
CA ASP A 177 10.26 1.37 -18.71
C ASP A 177 11.59 2.07 -18.35
N GLN A 178 11.54 3.08 -17.47
CA GLN A 178 12.75 3.78 -17.06
C GLN A 178 13.47 3.01 -15.96
N GLU A 179 14.71 2.61 -16.19
CA GLU A 179 15.57 1.99 -15.19
C GLU A 179 15.75 2.92 -13.99
N GLY A 180 15.63 2.35 -12.79
CA GLY A 180 15.73 3.11 -11.54
C GLY A 180 14.52 3.99 -11.20
N SER A 181 13.43 3.94 -11.97
CA SER A 181 12.19 4.64 -11.61
C SER A 181 11.48 3.94 -10.45
N ASN A 182 10.62 4.68 -9.75
CA ASN A 182 9.80 4.14 -8.67
C ASN A 182 8.55 3.37 -9.16
N ASN A 183 8.24 3.38 -10.45
CA ASN A 183 7.19 2.54 -11.03
C ASN A 183 7.72 1.09 -11.18
N LEU A 184 8.00 0.47 -10.03
CA LEU A 184 8.56 -0.89 -9.95
C LEU A 184 7.61 -1.96 -10.49
N ILE A 185 6.32 -1.70 -10.44
CA ILE A 185 5.26 -2.60 -10.92
C ILE A 185 5.17 -2.57 -12.44
N GLY A 186 5.66 -1.50 -13.07
CA GLY A 186 5.57 -1.31 -14.52
C GLY A 186 4.17 -0.97 -14.99
N ILE A 187 3.40 -0.23 -14.18
CA ILE A 187 2.02 0.19 -14.51
C ILE A 187 2.04 0.99 -15.80
N LYS A 188 1.20 0.57 -16.75
CA LYS A 188 0.94 1.24 -18.04
C LYS A 188 -0.55 1.28 -18.28
N ASP A 189 -1.25 2.14 -17.55
CA ASP A 189 -2.69 2.30 -17.63
C ASP A 189 -3.04 3.76 -17.93
N PRO A 190 -3.68 4.05 -19.07
CA PRO A 190 -4.06 5.41 -19.44
C PRO A 190 -5.02 6.08 -18.45
N VAL A 191 -5.77 5.32 -17.65
CA VAL A 191 -6.63 5.88 -16.61
C VAL A 191 -5.79 6.34 -15.43
N VAL A 192 -4.82 5.52 -15.02
CA VAL A 192 -3.85 5.89 -13.98
C VAL A 192 -3.07 7.13 -14.41
N ASP A 193 -2.59 7.19 -15.66
CA ASP A 193 -1.88 8.35 -16.20
C ASP A 193 -2.71 9.62 -16.10
N ALA A 194 -3.96 9.57 -16.55
CA ALA A 194 -4.86 10.71 -16.49
C ALA A 194 -5.19 11.17 -15.06
N LEU A 195 -5.21 10.25 -14.10
CA LEU A 195 -5.42 10.57 -12.67
C LEU A 195 -4.15 11.13 -12.03
N VAL A 196 -2.98 10.62 -12.39
CA VAL A 196 -1.69 11.19 -11.97
C VAL A 196 -1.59 12.64 -12.43
N ASP A 197 -1.91 12.93 -13.70
CA ASP A 197 -1.91 14.30 -14.22
C ASP A 197 -2.88 15.21 -13.43
N LYS A 198 -4.06 14.71 -13.04
CA LYS A 198 -5.01 15.46 -12.20
C LYS A 198 -4.47 15.74 -10.80
N VAL A 199 -3.67 14.85 -10.24
CA VAL A 199 -2.99 15.09 -8.96
C VAL A 199 -1.88 16.14 -9.13
N VAL A 200 -1.04 15.99 -10.14
CA VAL A 200 0.12 16.86 -10.38
C VAL A 200 -0.32 18.30 -10.69
N TYR A 201 -1.36 18.46 -11.50
CA TYR A 201 -1.85 19.77 -11.95
C TYR A 201 -3.10 20.26 -11.21
N ALA A 202 -3.35 19.72 -10.01
CA ALA A 202 -4.51 20.15 -9.20
C ALA A 202 -4.44 21.65 -8.88
N PRO A 203 -5.47 22.44 -9.22
CA PRO A 203 -5.42 23.90 -9.05
C PRO A 203 -5.56 24.36 -7.59
N ASP A 204 -6.11 23.50 -6.74
CA ASP A 204 -6.36 23.78 -5.32
C ASP A 204 -6.36 22.51 -4.47
N ARG A 205 -6.42 22.69 -3.15
CA ARG A 205 -6.38 21.57 -2.18
C ARG A 205 -7.56 20.61 -2.32
N ALA A 206 -8.75 21.10 -2.62
CA ALA A 206 -9.95 20.26 -2.74
C ALA A 206 -9.84 19.35 -3.97
N SER A 207 -9.44 19.93 -5.10
CA SER A 207 -9.17 19.19 -6.33
C SER A 207 -8.06 18.15 -6.16
N LEU A 208 -6.98 18.51 -5.44
CA LEU A 208 -5.88 17.60 -5.12
C LEU A 208 -6.38 16.40 -4.30
N ILE A 209 -7.17 16.63 -3.26
CA ILE A 209 -7.74 15.57 -2.43
C ILE A 209 -8.62 14.65 -3.27
N THR A 210 -9.53 15.19 -4.08
CA THR A 210 -10.43 14.43 -4.95
C THR A 210 -9.65 13.58 -5.95
N ALA A 211 -8.65 14.16 -6.62
CA ALA A 211 -7.83 13.46 -7.58
C ALA A 211 -6.99 12.34 -6.92
N THR A 212 -6.44 12.60 -5.73
CA THR A 212 -5.67 11.61 -4.98
C THR A 212 -6.53 10.43 -4.54
N HIS A 213 -7.76 10.68 -4.06
CA HIS A 213 -8.70 9.63 -3.71
C HIS A 213 -9.10 8.79 -4.92
N ALA A 214 -9.35 9.43 -6.07
CA ALA A 214 -9.68 8.72 -7.30
C ALA A 214 -8.51 7.84 -7.77
N LEU A 215 -7.28 8.35 -7.71
CA LEU A 215 -6.07 7.60 -8.05
C LEU A 215 -5.86 6.41 -7.10
N ASP A 216 -5.91 6.64 -5.78
CA ASP A 216 -5.77 5.60 -4.77
C ASP A 216 -6.81 4.47 -4.97
N ARG A 217 -8.05 4.86 -5.22
CA ARG A 217 -9.13 3.92 -5.49
C ARG A 217 -8.86 3.03 -6.71
N VAL A 218 -8.41 3.61 -7.81
CA VAL A 218 -8.07 2.84 -9.03
C VAL A 218 -6.88 1.94 -8.79
N LEU A 219 -5.84 2.40 -8.09
CA LEU A 219 -4.66 1.61 -7.75
C LEU A 219 -5.00 0.43 -6.83
N LEU A 220 -5.87 0.64 -5.83
CA LEU A 220 -6.29 -0.43 -4.91
C LEU A 220 -7.12 -1.51 -5.63
N HIS A 221 -8.06 -1.13 -6.50
CA HIS A 221 -8.85 -2.08 -7.30
C HIS A 221 -8.05 -2.71 -8.44
N GLY A 222 -6.89 -2.15 -8.79
CA GLY A 222 -5.94 -2.75 -9.73
C GLY A 222 -5.14 -3.92 -9.15
N GLU A 223 -5.19 -4.10 -7.83
CA GLU A 223 -4.52 -5.20 -7.09
C GLU A 223 -3.04 -5.37 -7.42
N TYR A 224 -2.36 -4.29 -7.74
CA TYR A 224 -0.95 -4.28 -8.14
C TYR A 224 0.00 -4.72 -7.04
N MET A 225 -0.44 -4.70 -5.77
CA MET A 225 0.38 -5.03 -4.62
C MET A 225 -0.42 -5.73 -3.52
N VAL A 226 0.27 -6.45 -2.67
CA VAL A 226 -0.26 -7.00 -1.42
C VAL A 226 0.09 -6.03 -0.29
N PRO A 227 -0.86 -5.20 0.19
CA PRO A 227 -0.59 -4.27 1.28
C PRO A 227 -0.31 -5.03 2.58
N ASN A 228 0.79 -4.70 3.25
CA ASN A 228 1.12 -5.31 4.54
C ASN A 228 0.66 -4.41 5.70
N TRP A 229 1.49 -3.47 6.08
CA TRP A 229 1.22 -2.54 7.19
C TRP A 229 1.92 -1.21 6.97
N TYR A 230 1.49 -0.23 7.73
CA TYR A 230 2.22 1.03 7.91
C TYR A 230 2.38 1.32 9.41
N THR A 231 3.32 2.18 9.73
CA THR A 231 3.50 2.65 11.11
C THR A 231 3.06 4.11 11.20
N PRO A 232 1.99 4.41 11.95
CA PRO A 232 1.49 5.80 12.11
C PRO A 232 2.29 6.59 13.15
N ILE A 233 3.30 5.99 13.78
CA ILE A 233 4.09 6.58 14.86
C ILE A 233 5.59 6.50 14.58
N HIS A 234 6.30 7.53 15.01
CA HIS A 234 7.76 7.50 15.08
C HIS A 234 8.21 7.01 16.46
N ARG A 235 8.94 5.89 16.50
CA ARG A 235 9.50 5.34 17.73
C ARG A 235 10.91 5.89 17.92
N ILE A 236 11.10 6.71 18.96
CA ILE A 236 12.35 7.42 19.21
C ILE A 236 12.88 7.05 20.59
N ALA A 237 14.10 6.53 20.66
CA ALA A 237 14.82 6.36 21.91
C ALA A 237 15.83 7.53 22.06
N TYR A 238 15.79 8.21 23.20
CA TYR A 238 16.66 9.35 23.47
C TYR A 238 17.15 9.40 24.90
N LYS A 239 18.25 10.11 25.14
CA LYS A 239 18.81 10.29 26.48
C LYS A 239 17.93 11.25 27.30
N SER A 240 17.75 10.97 28.59
CA SER A 240 16.99 11.82 29.52
C SER A 240 17.50 13.25 29.65
N SER A 241 18.74 13.51 29.24
CA SER A 241 19.35 14.85 29.14
C SER A 241 18.82 15.69 27.98
N LEU A 242 18.07 15.12 27.06
CA LEU A 242 17.45 15.87 25.96
C LEU A 242 16.03 16.32 26.35
N ALA A 243 15.65 17.46 25.82
CA ALA A 243 14.31 18.00 25.90
C ALA A 243 13.82 18.38 24.50
N TYR A 244 12.52 18.47 24.33
CA TYR A 244 11.86 18.80 23.08
C TYR A 244 10.63 19.68 23.32
N PRO A 245 10.10 20.37 22.29
CA PRO A 245 8.90 21.18 22.42
C PRO A 245 7.71 20.37 22.88
N GLY A 246 6.90 20.90 23.80
CA GLY A 246 5.70 20.23 24.33
C GLY A 246 4.57 20.05 23.30
N LYS A 247 4.63 20.79 22.18
CA LYS A 247 3.70 20.60 21.05
C LYS A 247 4.44 20.01 19.87
N LEU A 248 3.97 18.87 19.40
CA LEU A 248 4.46 18.25 18.17
C LEU A 248 3.74 18.86 16.96
N PRO A 249 4.42 19.08 15.83
CA PRO A 249 3.73 19.47 14.61
C PRO A 249 2.85 18.32 14.11
N LEU A 250 1.71 18.62 13.50
CA LEU A 250 0.80 17.61 12.94
C LEU A 250 1.45 16.77 11.83
N TYR A 251 2.34 17.40 11.05
CA TYR A 251 3.03 16.77 9.93
C TYR A 251 4.52 17.08 10.03
N TYR A 252 5.33 16.06 10.23
CA TYR A 252 6.78 16.23 10.30
C TYR A 252 7.52 14.93 9.96
N ALA A 253 8.70 15.07 9.40
CA ALA A 253 9.67 14.01 9.39
C ALA A 253 10.42 14.03 10.74
N ALA A 254 10.36 12.93 11.49
CA ALA A 254 10.83 12.90 12.87
C ALA A 254 12.30 13.30 13.01
N GLU A 255 13.18 12.75 12.18
CA GLU A 255 14.63 13.02 12.24
C GLU A 255 14.98 14.49 12.00
N PRO A 256 14.57 15.13 10.89
CA PRO A 256 14.85 16.54 10.67
C PRO A 256 14.23 17.45 11.72
N TRP A 257 13.06 17.10 12.24
CA TRP A 257 12.42 17.87 13.29
C TRP A 257 13.20 17.81 14.59
N MET A 258 13.62 16.60 15.04
CA MET A 258 14.43 16.44 16.24
C MET A 258 15.73 17.23 16.18
N ILE A 259 16.48 17.12 15.08
CA ILE A 259 17.75 17.81 14.89
C ILE A 259 17.60 19.34 15.01
N ARG A 260 16.46 19.87 14.54
CA ARG A 260 16.23 21.32 14.50
C ARG A 260 15.62 21.90 15.78
N THR A 261 14.97 21.08 16.59
CA THR A 261 14.09 21.59 17.67
C THR A 261 14.43 21.03 19.06
N TRP A 262 15.19 19.95 19.17
CA TRP A 262 15.56 19.38 20.44
C TRP A 262 16.81 20.05 21.03
N TRP A 263 16.92 20.09 22.35
CA TRP A 263 18.03 20.70 23.06
C TRP A 263 18.48 19.87 24.28
N ILE A 264 19.67 20.16 24.77
CA ILE A 264 20.18 19.55 26.01
C ILE A 264 19.60 20.32 27.19
N LYS A 265 19.02 19.60 28.15
CA LYS A 265 18.59 20.17 29.44
C LYS A 265 19.80 20.76 30.15
N LYS A 266 19.68 21.98 30.69
CA LYS A 266 20.67 22.60 31.57
C LYS A 266 20.57 22.05 32.97
#